data_1b05362d3a580ff73af4b8f063a15a1e
#
_entry.id   1b05362d3a580ff73af4b8f063a15a1e
#
_cell.length_a   1.000
_cell.length_b   1.000
_cell.length_c   1.000
_cell.angle_alpha   90.00
_cell.angle_beta   90.00
_cell.angle_gamma   90.00
#
_symmetry.space_group_name_H-M   'P 1'
#
loop_
_entity.id
_entity.type
_entity.pdbx_description
1 polymer ?
#
loop_
_entity_poly.entity_id
_entity_poly.type
_entity_poly.pdbx_seq_one_letter_code
_entity_poly.pdbx_strand_id
1 'polypeptide(L)'
;MALLSLQQISLRFGGPLLLDKVDLQLERAERVCLIGRNGEGKSTLLKLINGELIPDSGEIARQKGLCTAYLSQEIPRELDGTVYEIVQDGLENADRSQVKRDIHNDWEKRHQVEKVISLMELDADAEFKVLSCGLKRRVLLAKGLVCKPEILLLDEPTNHLDIASIDWLEEFLLRYEGTVFFVTHDRVFLKNIARRIIELDRGNLVDWECDYETFLTRKQAVLDAEEKQWSTFDKKLAKEEVWLRQGI
;
A
#
# COMPACT_ATOMS: atom_id res chain seq x y z
N MET A 1 14.83 5.02 11.72
CA MET A 1 15.80 4.61 10.67
C MET A 1 15.01 4.02 9.53
N ALA A 2 15.11 4.62 8.35
CA ALA A 2 14.28 4.24 7.21
C ALA A 2 14.54 2.77 6.79
N LEU A 3 13.48 2.00 6.59
CA LEU A 3 13.52 0.66 6.01
C LEU A 3 13.69 0.72 4.49
N LEU A 4 13.04 1.71 3.88
CA LEU A 4 13.03 1.93 2.45
C LEU A 4 12.96 3.42 2.16
N SER A 5 13.70 3.88 1.15
CA SER A 5 13.66 5.26 0.65
C SER A 5 13.58 5.27 -0.86
N LEU A 6 12.59 5.93 -1.39
CA LEU A 6 12.46 6.31 -2.80
C LEU A 6 13.02 7.72 -2.95
N GLN A 7 13.90 7.94 -3.93
CA GLN A 7 14.53 9.23 -4.19
C GLN A 7 14.37 9.60 -5.66
N GLN A 8 13.62 10.69 -5.91
CA GLN A 8 13.38 11.27 -7.23
C GLN A 8 12.88 10.25 -8.27
N ILE A 9 11.96 9.37 -7.82
CA ILE A 9 11.41 8.30 -8.65
C ILE A 9 10.48 8.88 -9.70
N SER A 10 10.76 8.57 -10.98
CA SER A 10 9.83 8.85 -12.08
C SER A 10 9.51 7.56 -12.83
N LEU A 11 8.25 7.43 -13.24
CA LEU A 11 7.75 6.27 -13.98
C LEU A 11 6.63 6.66 -14.94
N ARG A 12 6.64 6.06 -16.14
CA ARG A 12 5.57 6.17 -17.16
C ARG A 12 5.35 4.86 -17.89
N PHE A 13 4.16 4.66 -18.42
CA PHE A 13 3.80 3.52 -19.29
C PHE A 13 3.40 4.02 -20.68
N GLY A 14 4.35 4.52 -21.48
CA GLY A 14 4.11 4.97 -22.85
C GLY A 14 3.26 6.24 -23.01
N GLY A 15 2.84 6.87 -21.90
CA GLY A 15 1.99 8.06 -21.84
C GLY A 15 2.59 9.16 -20.96
N PRO A 16 1.75 10.03 -20.35
CA PRO A 16 2.20 11.01 -19.37
C PRO A 16 2.86 10.33 -18.16
N LEU A 17 3.67 11.10 -17.43
CA LEU A 17 4.30 10.60 -16.21
C LEU A 17 3.21 10.19 -15.20
N LEU A 18 3.34 8.96 -14.70
CA LEU A 18 2.48 8.43 -13.65
C LEU A 18 3.02 8.81 -12.26
N LEU A 19 4.36 8.83 -12.14
CA LEU A 19 5.09 9.34 -10.98
C LEU A 19 6.13 10.34 -11.50
N ASP A 20 6.24 11.51 -10.89
CA ASP A 20 7.14 12.57 -11.29
C ASP A 20 8.03 12.99 -10.11
N LYS A 21 9.28 12.48 -10.10
CA LYS A 21 10.31 12.78 -9.09
C LYS A 21 9.79 12.64 -7.65
N VAL A 22 9.08 11.56 -7.38
CA VAL A 22 8.51 11.32 -6.06
C VAL A 22 9.58 10.88 -5.06
N ASP A 23 9.49 11.42 -3.86
CA ASP A 23 10.30 11.05 -2.71
C ASP A 23 9.39 10.41 -1.65
N LEU A 24 9.84 9.30 -1.04
CA LEU A 24 9.11 8.60 0.01
C LEU A 24 10.08 7.88 0.92
N GLN A 25 9.87 8.00 2.23
CA GLN A 25 10.59 7.20 3.23
C GLN A 25 9.59 6.41 4.07
N LEU A 26 9.88 5.13 4.30
CA LEU A 26 9.13 4.27 5.18
C LEU A 26 10.01 3.85 6.35
N GLU A 27 9.52 4.10 7.55
CA GLU A 27 10.18 3.76 8.80
C GLU A 27 9.55 2.51 9.44
N ARG A 28 10.14 2.04 10.54
CA ARG A 28 9.62 0.87 11.26
C ARG A 28 8.32 1.19 11.98
N ALA A 29 7.43 0.21 12.02
CA ALA A 29 6.16 0.24 12.75
C ALA A 29 5.20 1.36 12.34
N GLU A 30 5.36 1.93 11.13
CA GLU A 30 4.43 2.92 10.60
C GLU A 30 3.12 2.30 10.11
N ARG A 31 2.08 3.10 10.12
CA ARG A 31 0.74 2.80 9.57
C ARG A 31 0.42 3.89 8.54
N VAL A 32 0.82 3.64 7.31
CA VAL A 32 0.77 4.62 6.22
C VAL A 32 -0.35 4.26 5.25
N CYS A 33 -1.28 5.19 5.03
CA CYS A 33 -2.29 5.07 4.00
C CYS A 33 -1.94 5.93 2.79
N LEU A 34 -1.93 5.31 1.61
CA LEU A 34 -1.81 6.00 0.34
C LEU A 34 -3.20 6.26 -0.24
N ILE A 35 -3.54 7.51 -0.41
CA ILE A 35 -4.79 7.97 -1.04
C ILE A 35 -4.50 8.63 -2.39
N GLY A 36 -5.52 8.72 -3.24
CA GLY A 36 -5.44 9.34 -4.58
C GLY A 36 -6.55 8.81 -5.47
N ARG A 37 -6.78 9.44 -6.62
CA ARG A 37 -7.83 9.02 -7.55
C ARG A 37 -7.51 7.67 -8.20
N ASN A 38 -8.53 7.02 -8.74
CA ASN A 38 -8.33 5.80 -9.51
C ASN A 38 -7.51 6.07 -10.77
N GLY A 39 -6.54 5.20 -11.06
CA GLY A 39 -5.65 5.35 -12.20
C GLY A 39 -4.42 6.24 -11.97
N GLU A 40 -4.27 6.89 -10.84
CA GLU A 40 -3.10 7.76 -10.55
C GLU A 40 -1.81 7.02 -10.24
N GLY A 41 -1.84 5.68 -10.13
CA GLY A 41 -0.61 4.89 -9.94
C GLY A 41 -0.39 4.35 -8.52
N LYS A 42 -1.43 4.31 -7.67
CA LYS A 42 -1.32 3.77 -6.30
C LYS A 42 -0.78 2.33 -6.27
N SER A 43 -1.40 1.43 -7.02
CA SER A 43 -0.93 0.03 -7.13
C SER A 43 0.45 -0.08 -7.77
N THR A 44 0.77 0.84 -8.68
CA THR A 44 2.10 0.91 -9.30
C THR A 44 3.17 1.30 -8.28
N LEU A 45 2.88 2.26 -7.41
CA LEU A 45 3.78 2.63 -6.32
C LEU A 45 3.99 1.47 -5.34
N LEU A 46 2.93 0.72 -4.99
CA LEU A 46 3.05 -0.49 -4.18
C LEU A 46 3.97 -1.52 -4.83
N LYS A 47 3.83 -1.77 -6.14
CA LYS A 47 4.69 -2.70 -6.91
C LYS A 47 6.15 -2.23 -6.99
N LEU A 48 6.40 -0.91 -7.10
CA LEU A 48 7.75 -0.34 -7.00
C LEU A 48 8.36 -0.58 -5.62
N ILE A 49 7.59 -0.34 -4.55
CA ILE A 49 8.00 -0.60 -3.17
C ILE A 49 8.28 -2.10 -2.98
N ASN A 50 7.47 -2.98 -3.57
CA ASN A 50 7.69 -4.45 -3.50
C ASN A 50 8.89 -4.92 -4.35
N GLY A 51 9.34 -4.11 -5.31
CA GLY A 51 10.44 -4.48 -6.22
C GLY A 51 10.02 -5.26 -7.45
N GLU A 52 8.72 -5.33 -7.74
CA GLU A 52 8.17 -5.93 -8.95
C GLU A 52 8.36 -5.04 -10.18
N LEU A 53 8.51 -3.74 -9.96
CA LEU A 53 8.74 -2.75 -11.01
C LEU A 53 10.06 -2.01 -10.76
N ILE A 54 10.70 -1.62 -11.86
CA ILE A 54 11.89 -0.77 -11.86
C ILE A 54 11.45 0.62 -12.35
N PRO A 55 11.84 1.71 -11.68
CA PRO A 55 11.51 3.06 -12.13
C PRO A 55 12.32 3.44 -13.39
N ASP A 56 11.80 4.40 -14.18
CA ASP A 56 12.53 4.95 -15.33
C ASP A 56 13.72 5.82 -14.88
N SER A 57 13.59 6.49 -13.73
CA SER A 57 14.66 7.28 -13.12
C SER A 57 14.49 7.38 -11.61
N GLY A 58 15.56 7.78 -10.91
CA GLY A 58 15.62 7.84 -9.46
C GLY A 58 16.25 6.58 -8.85
N GLU A 59 16.29 6.52 -7.52
CA GLU A 59 16.92 5.44 -6.78
C GLU A 59 16.01 4.90 -5.67
N ILE A 60 15.97 3.57 -5.51
CA ILE A 60 15.28 2.90 -4.42
C ILE A 60 16.33 2.30 -3.48
N ALA A 61 16.55 2.97 -2.35
CA ALA A 61 17.42 2.48 -1.30
C ALA A 61 16.62 1.58 -0.34
N ARG A 62 17.10 0.35 -0.13
CA ARG A 62 16.47 -0.65 0.77
C ARG A 62 17.44 -1.04 1.87
N GLN A 63 16.94 -1.19 3.09
CA GLN A 63 17.73 -1.78 4.16
C GLN A 63 18.17 -3.20 3.75
N LYS A 64 19.42 -3.56 4.04
CA LYS A 64 19.94 -4.90 3.73
C LYS A 64 19.09 -5.98 4.41
N GLY A 65 18.60 -6.94 3.62
CA GLY A 65 17.75 -8.02 4.10
C GLY A 65 16.29 -7.64 4.35
N LEU A 66 15.86 -6.45 3.92
CA LEU A 66 14.46 -6.03 4.01
C LEU A 66 13.56 -7.01 3.26
N CYS A 67 12.57 -7.55 3.97
CA CYS A 67 11.51 -8.37 3.40
C CYS A 67 10.22 -7.57 3.30
N THR A 68 9.62 -7.59 2.12
CA THR A 68 8.31 -7.00 1.86
C THR A 68 7.32 -8.09 1.48
N ALA A 69 6.05 -7.95 1.88
CA ALA A 69 4.97 -8.79 1.38
C ALA A 69 3.90 -7.90 0.76
N TYR A 70 3.40 -8.30 -0.40
CA TYR A 70 2.38 -7.56 -1.15
C TYR A 70 1.11 -8.39 -1.30
N LEU A 71 0.02 -7.85 -0.80
CA LEU A 71 -1.33 -8.36 -1.00
C LEU A 71 -2.03 -7.53 -2.08
N SER A 72 -2.19 -8.13 -3.26
CA SER A 72 -2.86 -7.49 -4.39
C SER A 72 -4.37 -7.36 -4.17
N GLN A 73 -4.98 -6.42 -4.89
CA GLN A 73 -6.42 -6.22 -4.87
C GLN A 73 -7.19 -7.46 -5.34
N GLU A 74 -6.71 -8.12 -6.40
CA GLU A 74 -7.36 -9.30 -6.96
C GLU A 74 -6.83 -10.59 -6.31
N ILE A 75 -7.75 -11.52 -6.05
CA ILE A 75 -7.40 -12.88 -5.64
C ILE A 75 -7.01 -13.65 -6.90
N PRO A 76 -5.78 -14.22 -6.98
CA PRO A 76 -5.35 -14.98 -8.14
C PRO A 76 -6.29 -16.17 -8.40
N ARG A 77 -6.78 -16.29 -9.62
CA ARG A 77 -7.75 -17.35 -10.02
C ARG A 77 -7.08 -18.72 -10.18
N GLU A 78 -5.77 -18.73 -10.41
CA GLU A 78 -4.99 -19.92 -10.71
C GLU A 78 -4.42 -20.63 -9.49
N LEU A 79 -4.65 -20.07 -8.26
CA LEU A 79 -4.19 -20.71 -7.05
C LEU A 79 -5.03 -21.97 -6.77
N ASP A 80 -4.30 -23.08 -6.69
CA ASP A 80 -4.83 -24.41 -6.41
C ASP A 80 -4.05 -25.06 -5.25
N GLY A 81 -4.69 -26.01 -4.55
CA GLY A 81 -4.08 -26.73 -3.44
C GLY A 81 -4.67 -26.38 -2.09
N THR A 82 -4.10 -26.98 -1.07
CA THR A 82 -4.48 -26.77 0.32
C THR A 82 -3.95 -25.43 0.86
N VAL A 83 -4.54 -24.95 1.94
CA VAL A 83 -4.07 -23.76 2.67
C VAL A 83 -2.60 -23.92 3.05
N TYR A 84 -2.22 -25.12 3.53
CA TYR A 84 -0.85 -25.41 3.92
C TYR A 84 0.13 -25.23 2.75
N GLU A 85 -0.16 -25.82 1.60
CA GLU A 85 0.69 -25.74 0.40
C GLU A 85 0.86 -24.29 -0.09
N ILE A 86 -0.22 -23.52 -0.10
CA ILE A 86 -0.18 -22.13 -0.52
C ILE A 86 0.64 -21.26 0.41
N VAL A 87 0.52 -21.46 1.72
CA VAL A 87 1.31 -20.71 2.71
C VAL A 87 2.78 -21.12 2.65
N GLN A 88 3.07 -22.41 2.47
CA GLN A 88 4.42 -22.93 2.29
C GLN A 88 5.12 -22.34 1.05
N ASP A 89 4.41 -22.22 -0.08
CA ASP A 89 4.93 -21.58 -1.30
C ASP A 89 5.41 -20.13 -1.04
N GLY A 90 4.85 -19.45 -0.05
CA GLY A 90 5.32 -18.13 0.39
C GLY A 90 6.78 -18.15 0.89
N LEU A 91 7.22 -19.20 1.58
CA LEU A 91 8.63 -19.36 2.00
C LEU A 91 9.56 -19.62 0.81
N GLU A 92 9.14 -20.44 -0.14
CA GLU A 92 9.95 -20.81 -1.29
C GLU A 92 10.20 -19.63 -2.22
N ASN A 93 9.20 -18.78 -2.40
CA ASN A 93 9.34 -17.56 -3.20
C ASN A 93 10.24 -16.51 -2.53
N ALA A 94 10.28 -16.45 -1.21
CA ALA A 94 11.19 -15.57 -0.48
C ALA A 94 12.66 -16.02 -0.60
N ASP A 95 12.93 -17.30 -0.59
CA ASP A 95 14.28 -17.85 -0.79
C ASP A 95 14.84 -17.47 -2.19
N ARG A 96 13.99 -17.32 -3.20
CA ARG A 96 14.37 -16.84 -4.55
C ARG A 96 14.70 -15.35 -4.61
N SER A 97 14.18 -14.53 -3.70
CA SER A 97 14.36 -13.06 -3.69
C SER A 97 15.62 -12.55 -3.00
N GLN A 98 16.67 -13.38 -2.83
CA GLN A 98 17.96 -13.07 -2.18
C GLN A 98 17.89 -12.70 -0.69
N VAL A 99 16.74 -12.79 -0.06
CA VAL A 99 16.61 -12.66 1.40
C VAL A 99 17.02 -13.99 2.02
N LYS A 100 18.34 -14.24 2.12
CA LYS A 100 18.86 -15.41 2.86
C LYS A 100 18.42 -15.30 4.31
N ARG A 101 17.35 -15.99 4.65
CA ARG A 101 17.00 -16.28 6.04
C ARG A 101 17.58 -17.64 6.39
N ASP A 102 18.16 -17.74 7.58
CA ASP A 102 18.79 -18.95 8.11
C ASP A 102 17.76 -20.04 8.50
N ILE A 103 16.75 -20.27 7.64
CA ILE A 103 15.82 -21.39 7.85
C ILE A 103 16.41 -22.61 7.13
N HIS A 104 17.32 -23.31 7.80
CA HIS A 104 18.09 -24.40 7.21
C HIS A 104 17.45 -25.77 7.36
N ASN A 105 16.33 -25.88 8.10
CA ASN A 105 15.76 -27.17 8.45
C ASN A 105 14.29 -27.26 8.03
N ASP A 106 13.90 -28.36 7.38
CA ASP A 106 12.51 -28.60 6.94
C ASP A 106 11.52 -28.57 8.10
N TRP A 107 11.96 -28.94 9.29
CA TRP A 107 11.14 -28.87 10.51
C TRP A 107 10.83 -27.41 10.90
N GLU A 108 11.79 -26.52 10.81
CA GLU A 108 11.60 -25.09 11.12
C GLU A 108 10.65 -24.44 10.12
N LYS A 109 10.77 -24.79 8.84
CA LYS A 109 9.84 -24.32 7.79
C LYS A 109 8.40 -24.76 8.09
N ARG A 110 8.21 -26.04 8.38
CA ARG A 110 6.90 -26.58 8.77
C ARG A 110 6.31 -25.85 9.97
N HIS A 111 7.07 -25.74 11.04
CA HIS A 111 6.63 -25.09 12.26
C HIS A 111 6.23 -23.60 12.02
N GLN A 112 6.98 -22.91 11.16
CA GLN A 112 6.66 -21.53 10.80
C GLN A 112 5.36 -21.42 9.99
N VAL A 113 5.12 -22.32 9.04
CA VAL A 113 3.87 -22.39 8.27
C VAL A 113 2.68 -22.67 9.22
N GLU A 114 2.78 -23.70 10.06
CA GLU A 114 1.74 -24.07 11.02
C GLU A 114 1.43 -22.92 11.99
N LYS A 115 2.45 -22.22 12.47
CA LYS A 115 2.29 -21.05 13.34
C LYS A 115 1.50 -19.93 12.66
N VAL A 116 1.79 -19.64 11.40
CA VAL A 116 1.09 -18.57 10.68
C VAL A 116 -0.34 -18.99 10.35
N ILE A 117 -0.57 -20.24 9.94
CA ILE A 117 -1.92 -20.78 9.68
C ILE A 117 -2.77 -20.69 10.96
N SER A 118 -2.23 -21.08 12.11
CA SER A 118 -2.90 -20.95 13.41
C SER A 118 -3.19 -19.51 13.78
N LEU A 119 -2.23 -18.58 13.55
CA LEU A 119 -2.41 -17.14 13.80
C LEU A 119 -3.55 -16.54 12.95
N MET A 120 -3.72 -17.04 11.73
CA MET A 120 -4.76 -16.61 10.80
C MET A 120 -6.10 -17.36 10.99
N GLU A 121 -6.19 -18.25 11.97
CA GLU A 121 -7.38 -19.07 12.25
C GLU A 121 -7.86 -19.86 11.01
N LEU A 122 -6.91 -20.47 10.30
CA LEU A 122 -7.17 -21.21 9.07
C LEU A 122 -7.08 -22.71 9.30
N ASP A 123 -7.85 -23.48 8.53
CA ASP A 123 -7.72 -24.93 8.44
C ASP A 123 -6.64 -25.27 7.38
N ALA A 124 -5.59 -25.94 7.80
CA ALA A 124 -4.43 -26.28 6.97
C ALA A 124 -4.79 -27.18 5.77
N ASP A 125 -5.74 -28.10 5.98
CA ASP A 125 -6.15 -29.12 5.00
C ASP A 125 -7.27 -28.64 4.06
N ALA A 126 -7.86 -27.46 4.34
CA ALA A 126 -8.93 -26.92 3.51
C ALA A 126 -8.41 -26.54 2.12
N GLU A 127 -9.18 -26.86 1.09
CA GLU A 127 -8.87 -26.47 -0.28
C GLU A 127 -9.17 -24.97 -0.53
N PHE A 128 -8.22 -24.26 -1.09
CA PHE A 128 -8.34 -22.81 -1.35
C PHE A 128 -9.56 -22.45 -2.20
N LYS A 129 -9.86 -23.27 -3.21
CA LYS A 129 -10.97 -22.98 -4.16
C LYS A 129 -12.34 -22.88 -3.49
N VAL A 130 -12.60 -23.69 -2.46
CA VAL A 130 -13.89 -23.75 -1.77
C VAL A 130 -14.05 -22.69 -0.66
N LEU A 131 -12.99 -21.99 -0.31
CA LEU A 131 -13.02 -20.99 0.75
C LEU A 131 -13.84 -19.75 0.36
N SER A 132 -14.43 -19.10 1.37
CA SER A 132 -15.04 -17.78 1.22
C SER A 132 -14.01 -16.73 0.80
N CYS A 133 -14.46 -15.59 0.27
CA CYS A 133 -13.55 -14.49 -0.13
C CYS A 133 -12.70 -14.01 1.05
N GLY A 134 -13.28 -13.87 2.25
CA GLY A 134 -12.56 -13.49 3.47
C GLY A 134 -11.48 -14.50 3.86
N LEU A 135 -11.80 -15.78 3.84
CA LEU A 135 -10.82 -16.83 4.13
C LEU A 135 -9.71 -16.87 3.07
N LYS A 136 -10.04 -16.71 1.79
CA LYS A 136 -9.02 -16.59 0.72
C LYS A 136 -8.06 -15.44 0.97
N ARG A 137 -8.56 -14.29 1.39
CA ARG A 137 -7.74 -13.14 1.77
C ARG A 137 -6.83 -13.45 2.96
N ARG A 138 -7.34 -14.12 3.98
CA ARG A 138 -6.53 -14.57 5.13
C ARG A 138 -5.41 -15.53 4.70
N VAL A 139 -5.68 -16.45 3.77
CA VAL A 139 -4.66 -17.37 3.22
C VAL A 139 -3.57 -16.60 2.47
N LEU A 140 -3.93 -15.63 1.61
CA LEU A 140 -2.96 -14.81 0.90
C LEU A 140 -2.13 -13.93 1.84
N LEU A 141 -2.75 -13.42 2.90
CA LEU A 141 -2.06 -12.69 3.95
C LEU A 141 -1.09 -13.62 4.69
N ALA A 142 -1.53 -14.84 5.06
CA ALA A 142 -0.68 -15.88 5.66
C ALA A 142 0.54 -16.20 4.78
N LYS A 143 0.33 -16.37 3.46
CA LYS A 143 1.39 -16.58 2.47
C LYS A 143 2.44 -15.46 2.50
N GLY A 144 2.03 -14.20 2.63
CA GLY A 144 2.95 -13.07 2.77
C GLY A 144 3.66 -13.05 4.12
N LEU A 145 2.93 -13.31 5.20
CA LEU A 145 3.42 -13.21 6.57
C LEU A 145 4.38 -14.34 6.98
N VAL A 146 4.33 -15.47 6.30
CA VAL A 146 5.21 -16.60 6.59
C VAL A 146 6.70 -16.23 6.49
N CYS A 147 7.02 -15.20 5.69
CA CYS A 147 8.38 -14.65 5.58
C CYS A 147 8.71 -13.60 6.65
N LYS A 148 7.83 -13.31 7.59
CA LYS A 148 7.99 -12.25 8.61
C LYS A 148 8.43 -10.92 7.98
N PRO A 149 7.65 -10.34 7.08
CA PRO A 149 8.03 -9.11 6.40
C PRO A 149 8.16 -7.94 7.38
N GLU A 150 9.10 -7.05 7.15
CA GLU A 150 9.18 -5.77 7.86
C GLU A 150 8.22 -4.73 7.30
N ILE A 151 7.83 -4.86 6.02
CA ILE A 151 6.82 -4.02 5.37
C ILE A 151 5.75 -4.89 4.75
N LEU A 152 4.51 -4.65 5.15
CA LEU A 152 3.30 -5.26 4.59
C LEU A 152 2.60 -4.24 3.70
N LEU A 153 2.47 -4.57 2.41
CA LEU A 153 1.85 -3.75 1.38
C LEU A 153 0.46 -4.32 1.06
N LEU A 154 -0.58 -3.51 1.24
CA LEU A 154 -1.97 -3.95 1.05
C LEU A 154 -2.66 -3.06 0.02
N ASP A 155 -3.13 -3.65 -1.07
CA ASP A 155 -3.87 -2.94 -2.12
C ASP A 155 -5.37 -3.26 -2.01
N GLU A 156 -6.16 -2.28 -1.54
CA GLU A 156 -7.60 -2.40 -1.31
C GLU A 156 -7.99 -3.66 -0.51
N PRO A 157 -7.43 -3.86 0.71
CA PRO A 157 -7.58 -5.11 1.43
C PRO A 157 -9.01 -5.39 1.91
N THR A 158 -9.86 -4.37 2.02
CA THR A 158 -11.26 -4.48 2.48
C THR A 158 -12.25 -4.83 1.37
N ASN A 159 -11.83 -4.75 0.09
CA ASN A 159 -12.73 -4.99 -1.03
C ASN A 159 -13.29 -6.42 -1.02
N HIS A 160 -14.62 -6.53 -1.18
CA HIS A 160 -15.37 -7.79 -1.21
C HIS A 160 -15.30 -8.61 0.09
N LEU A 161 -14.94 -7.99 1.21
CA LEU A 161 -15.00 -8.61 2.53
C LEU A 161 -16.33 -8.32 3.22
N ASP A 162 -16.78 -9.26 4.03
CA ASP A 162 -17.86 -9.03 5.00
C ASP A 162 -17.33 -8.26 6.23
N ILE A 163 -18.23 -7.71 7.01
CA ILE A 163 -17.91 -6.89 8.18
C ILE A 163 -17.01 -7.65 9.17
N ALA A 164 -17.33 -8.91 9.45
CA ALA A 164 -16.55 -9.73 10.38
C ALA A 164 -15.09 -9.94 9.90
N SER A 165 -14.89 -10.09 8.60
CA SER A 165 -13.54 -10.18 8.00
C SER A 165 -12.78 -8.86 8.05
N ILE A 166 -13.48 -7.72 7.91
CA ILE A 166 -12.88 -6.38 8.04
C ILE A 166 -12.46 -6.14 9.50
N ASP A 167 -13.34 -6.40 10.46
CA ASP A 167 -13.05 -6.24 11.90
C ASP A 167 -11.84 -7.08 12.31
N TRP A 168 -11.82 -8.35 11.86
CA TRP A 168 -10.67 -9.22 12.09
C TRP A 168 -9.37 -8.66 11.49
N LEU A 169 -9.42 -8.13 10.25
CA LEU A 169 -8.26 -7.55 9.58
C LEU A 169 -7.76 -6.30 10.33
N GLU A 170 -8.66 -5.45 10.79
CA GLU A 170 -8.32 -4.28 11.61
C GLU A 170 -7.58 -4.69 12.89
N GLU A 171 -8.15 -5.64 13.65
CA GLU A 171 -7.51 -6.14 14.88
C GLU A 171 -6.13 -6.74 14.60
N PHE A 172 -5.99 -7.51 13.52
CA PHE A 172 -4.72 -8.07 13.12
C PHE A 172 -3.69 -6.98 12.83
N LEU A 173 -4.04 -5.98 11.99
CA LEU A 173 -3.13 -4.90 11.59
C LEU A 173 -2.75 -3.98 12.74
N LEU A 174 -3.63 -3.77 13.70
CA LEU A 174 -3.31 -3.00 14.91
C LEU A 174 -2.26 -3.69 15.79
N ARG A 175 -2.24 -5.03 15.83
CA ARG A 175 -1.27 -5.83 16.59
C ARG A 175 0.02 -6.15 15.81
N TYR A 176 0.01 -5.92 14.49
CA TYR A 176 1.16 -6.21 13.65
C TYR A 176 2.35 -5.30 13.98
N GLU A 177 3.52 -5.87 14.26
CA GLU A 177 4.71 -5.10 14.69
C GLU A 177 5.48 -4.44 13.54
N GLY A 178 5.31 -4.94 12.31
CA GLY A 178 5.93 -4.37 11.11
C GLY A 178 5.26 -3.09 10.63
N THR A 179 5.83 -2.49 9.60
CA THR A 179 5.25 -1.35 8.90
C THR A 179 4.13 -1.82 7.99
N VAL A 180 3.00 -1.12 8.00
CA VAL A 180 1.88 -1.36 7.08
C VAL A 180 1.74 -0.16 6.17
N PHE A 181 1.83 -0.40 4.87
CA PHE A 181 1.57 0.59 3.83
C PHE A 181 0.39 0.10 3.00
N PHE A 182 -0.72 0.83 2.99
CA PHE A 182 -1.94 0.34 2.38
C PHE A 182 -2.67 1.39 1.57
N VAL A 183 -3.45 0.91 0.60
CA VAL A 183 -4.39 1.69 -0.20
C VAL A 183 -5.79 1.24 0.18
N THR A 184 -6.70 2.16 0.46
CA THR A 184 -8.12 1.84 0.66
C THR A 184 -9.03 3.01 0.33
N HIS A 185 -10.26 2.70 -0.06
CA HIS A 185 -11.38 3.63 -0.17
C HIS A 185 -12.33 3.57 1.02
N ASP A 186 -12.14 2.60 1.92
CA ASP A 186 -12.92 2.48 3.15
C ASP A 186 -12.44 3.50 4.19
N ARG A 187 -13.30 4.50 4.45
CA ARG A 187 -12.98 5.60 5.37
C ARG A 187 -12.92 5.16 6.82
N VAL A 188 -13.71 4.14 7.20
CA VAL A 188 -13.73 3.63 8.58
C VAL A 188 -12.43 2.89 8.85
N PHE A 189 -12.07 1.97 7.98
CA PHE A 189 -10.82 1.24 8.04
C PHE A 189 -9.61 2.19 8.06
N LEU A 190 -9.59 3.20 7.17
CA LEU A 190 -8.54 4.21 7.10
C LEU A 190 -8.40 4.95 8.43
N LYS A 191 -9.53 5.44 9.00
CA LYS A 191 -9.54 6.17 10.28
C LYS A 191 -8.99 5.33 11.43
N ASN A 192 -9.32 4.03 11.47
CA ASN A 192 -8.92 3.13 12.55
C ASN A 192 -7.42 2.78 12.48
N ILE A 193 -6.88 2.58 11.28
CA ILE A 193 -5.53 2.05 11.08
C ILE A 193 -4.49 3.15 10.80
N ALA A 194 -4.79 4.13 9.91
CA ALA A 194 -3.79 5.09 9.46
C ALA A 194 -3.32 6.04 10.57
N ARG A 195 -2.01 6.26 10.62
CA ARG A 195 -1.35 7.27 11.47
C ARG A 195 -0.60 8.30 10.63
N ARG A 196 -0.35 7.99 9.37
CA ARG A 196 0.28 8.85 8.39
C ARG A 196 -0.43 8.70 7.06
N ILE A 197 -0.73 9.80 6.39
CA ILE A 197 -1.42 9.81 5.11
C ILE A 197 -0.50 10.39 4.07
N ILE A 198 -0.41 9.69 2.95
CA ILE A 198 0.29 10.15 1.75
C ILE A 198 -0.74 10.27 0.65
N GLU A 199 -0.76 11.40 -0.01
CA GLU A 199 -1.65 11.66 -1.14
C GLU A 199 -0.86 11.62 -2.44
N LEU A 200 -1.31 10.80 -3.39
CA LEU A 200 -0.83 10.80 -4.76
C LEU A 200 -1.80 11.64 -5.61
N ASP A 201 -1.34 12.76 -6.11
CA ASP A 201 -2.11 13.63 -7.00
C ASP A 201 -1.27 14.03 -8.21
N ARG A 202 -1.74 13.68 -9.40
CA ARG A 202 -1.09 14.01 -10.68
C ARG A 202 0.39 13.71 -10.75
N GLY A 203 0.77 12.54 -10.23
CA GLY A 203 2.15 12.06 -10.24
C GLY A 203 3.03 12.57 -9.10
N ASN A 204 2.55 13.44 -8.23
CA ASN A 204 3.27 13.96 -7.07
C ASN A 204 2.79 13.31 -5.78
N LEU A 205 3.69 13.08 -4.84
CA LEU A 205 3.36 12.65 -3.48
C LEU A 205 3.36 13.84 -2.53
N VAL A 206 2.29 13.96 -1.77
CA VAL A 206 2.18 14.91 -0.66
C VAL A 206 2.07 14.13 0.64
N ASP A 207 3.03 14.32 1.53
CA ASP A 207 3.04 13.67 2.85
C ASP A 207 2.40 14.60 3.88
N TRP A 208 1.35 14.11 4.54
CA TRP A 208 0.59 14.91 5.50
C TRP A 208 1.03 14.70 6.95
N GLU A 209 1.80 13.64 7.23
CA GLU A 209 2.30 13.29 8.58
C GLU A 209 1.24 13.46 9.69
N CYS A 210 0.02 13.04 9.43
CA CYS A 210 -1.11 13.18 10.36
C CYS A 210 -2.13 12.06 10.18
N ASP A 211 -3.05 11.94 11.13
CA ASP A 211 -4.21 11.07 11.05
C ASP A 211 -5.28 11.59 10.05
N TYR A 212 -6.29 10.76 9.80
CA TYR A 212 -7.31 11.05 8.79
C TYR A 212 -8.17 12.28 9.11
N GLU A 213 -8.51 12.52 10.35
CA GLU A 213 -9.34 13.68 10.74
C GLU A 213 -8.60 15.00 10.55
N THR A 214 -7.34 15.00 10.96
CA THR A 214 -6.44 16.14 10.75
C THR A 214 -6.17 16.37 9.26
N PHE A 215 -5.97 15.28 8.49
CA PHE A 215 -5.83 15.36 7.04
C PHE A 215 -7.04 16.05 6.39
N LEU A 216 -8.26 15.62 6.71
CA LEU A 216 -9.48 16.22 6.14
C LEU A 216 -9.55 17.72 6.40
N THR A 217 -9.24 18.13 7.62
CA THR A 217 -9.25 19.55 8.02
C THR A 217 -8.20 20.36 7.27
N ARG A 218 -6.98 19.85 7.18
CA ARG A 218 -5.88 20.51 6.45
C ARG A 218 -6.16 20.56 4.94
N LYS A 219 -6.66 19.47 4.37
CA LYS A 219 -7.00 19.41 2.93
C LYS A 219 -8.09 20.41 2.58
N GLN A 220 -9.13 20.53 3.41
CA GLN A 220 -10.17 21.55 3.19
C GLN A 220 -9.59 22.95 3.23
N ALA A 221 -8.72 23.25 4.18
CA ALA A 221 -8.08 24.58 4.25
C ALA A 221 -7.22 24.89 3.02
N VAL A 222 -6.52 23.89 2.46
CA VAL A 222 -5.75 24.06 1.20
C VAL A 222 -6.70 24.36 0.05
N LEU A 223 -7.78 23.59 -0.10
CA LEU A 223 -8.77 23.78 -1.17
C LEU A 223 -9.43 25.17 -1.09
N ASP A 224 -9.81 25.60 0.12
CA ASP A 224 -10.39 26.94 0.33
C ASP A 224 -9.39 28.06 -0.02
N ALA A 225 -8.12 27.86 0.24
CA ALA A 225 -7.06 28.82 -0.12
C ALA A 225 -6.85 28.88 -1.62
N GLU A 226 -6.83 27.75 -2.31
CA GLU A 226 -6.75 27.67 -3.78
C GLU A 226 -7.95 28.33 -4.44
N GLU A 227 -9.17 28.08 -3.99
CA GLU A 227 -10.39 28.70 -4.52
C GLU A 227 -10.35 30.22 -4.40
N LYS A 228 -9.90 30.75 -3.25
CA LYS A 228 -9.71 32.19 -3.06
C LYS A 228 -8.67 32.77 -4.02
N GLN A 229 -7.57 32.07 -4.26
CA GLN A 229 -6.55 32.51 -5.22
C GLN A 229 -7.10 32.56 -6.65
N TRP A 230 -7.80 31.50 -7.09
CA TRP A 230 -8.44 31.45 -8.39
C TRP A 230 -9.48 32.58 -8.58
N SER A 231 -10.36 32.77 -7.59
CA SER A 231 -11.35 33.88 -7.62
C SER A 231 -10.68 35.26 -7.74
N THR A 232 -9.55 35.45 -7.07
CA THR A 232 -8.79 36.70 -7.14
C THR A 232 -8.11 36.87 -8.50
N PHE A 233 -7.58 35.79 -9.07
CA PHE A 233 -6.99 35.78 -10.40
C PHE A 233 -8.02 36.07 -11.47
N ASP A 234 -9.19 35.42 -11.44
CA ASP A 234 -10.28 35.64 -12.37
C ASP A 234 -10.78 37.12 -12.35
N LYS A 235 -10.88 37.70 -11.14
CA LYS A 235 -11.23 39.12 -11.00
C LYS A 235 -10.18 40.06 -11.60
N LYS A 236 -8.90 39.71 -11.52
CA LYS A 236 -7.83 40.49 -12.16
C LYS A 236 -7.90 40.38 -13.68
N LEU A 237 -8.06 39.14 -14.19
CA LEU A 237 -8.20 38.87 -15.63
C LEU A 237 -9.40 39.61 -16.23
N ALA A 238 -10.56 39.57 -15.58
CA ALA A 238 -11.73 40.26 -16.01
C ALA A 238 -11.54 41.81 -16.06
N LYS A 239 -10.79 42.37 -15.10
CA LYS A 239 -10.45 43.81 -15.14
C LYS A 239 -9.51 44.16 -16.29
N GLU A 240 -8.50 43.32 -16.55
CA GLU A 240 -7.56 43.51 -17.66
C GLU A 240 -8.27 43.37 -19.01
N GLU A 241 -9.19 42.41 -19.18
CA GLU A 241 -9.99 42.29 -20.39
C GLU A 241 -10.88 43.52 -20.66
N VAL A 242 -11.51 44.08 -19.61
CA VAL A 242 -12.30 45.30 -19.74
C VAL A 242 -11.40 46.47 -20.16
N TRP A 243 -10.20 46.56 -19.58
CA TRP A 243 -9.25 47.61 -19.90
C TRP A 243 -8.75 47.54 -21.35
N LEU A 244 -8.44 46.33 -21.83
CA LEU A 244 -8.06 46.07 -23.23
C LEU A 244 -9.20 46.37 -24.22
N ARG A 245 -10.45 46.12 -23.86
CA ARG A 245 -11.62 46.43 -24.70
C ARG A 245 -11.91 47.92 -24.77
N GLN A 246 -11.51 48.71 -23.79
CA GLN A 246 -11.70 50.17 -23.78
C GLN A 246 -10.64 50.93 -24.57
N GLY A 247 -9.61 50.24 -25.11
CA GLY A 247 -8.70 50.79 -26.12
C GLY A 247 -7.75 51.87 -25.60
N ILE A 248 -7.36 51.82 -24.35
CA ILE A 248 -6.35 52.70 -23.76
C ILE A 248 -5.03 51.99 -23.62
#